data_632517526c4a9647aae46ef76eec2230
#
_entry.id   632517526c4a9647aae46ef76eec2230
#
_cell.length_a   1.000
_cell.length_b   1.000
_cell.length_c   1.000
_cell.angle_alpha   90.00
_cell.angle_beta   90.00
_cell.angle_gamma   90.00
#
_symmetry.space_group_name_H-M   'P 1'
#
loop_
_entity.id
_entity.type
_entity.pdbx_description
1 polymer ?
#
loop_
_entity_poly.entity_id
_entity_poly.type
_entity_poly.pdbx_seq_one_letter_code
_entity_poly.pdbx_strand_id
1 'polypeptide(L)'
;MRTIGIRTRIASFVAAVALFTQISPVLATGTDDHNRPVDITFTKWPVLAPPAPAPQPPFGLFEGFSGDGLPGSFVAEVLWRQLSLNGHVNGLEAMYEVVDGDRSFTALIRGGSNAAGAGRLEGVILAGWRAGARVQVVFQRYLAIAGAPSCAGAPVNKTCFEGTIHVGRAPED
;
A
#
# COMPACT_ATOMS: atom_id res chain seq x y z
N MET A 1 74.61 -42.42 23.77
CA MET A 1 73.47 -42.05 24.58
C MET A 1 72.24 -41.80 23.68
N ARG A 2 71.31 -42.74 23.72
CA ARG A 2 70.08 -42.70 22.90
C ARG A 2 68.92 -42.38 23.82
N THR A 3 68.28 -41.24 23.57
CA THR A 3 67.08 -40.79 24.32
C THR A 3 65.85 -41.28 23.58
N ILE A 4 65.05 -42.11 24.23
CA ILE A 4 63.78 -42.64 23.73
C ILE A 4 62.66 -41.62 24.05
N GLY A 5 62.06 -41.05 23.04
CA GLY A 5 60.90 -40.17 23.19
C GLY A 5 59.58 -40.95 23.15
N ILE A 6 58.85 -40.93 24.23
CA ILE A 6 57.51 -41.52 24.38
C ILE A 6 56.49 -40.55 23.73
N ARG A 7 55.81 -41.04 22.67
CA ARG A 7 54.67 -40.33 22.07
C ARG A 7 53.36 -40.78 22.71
N THR A 8 52.78 -39.90 23.51
CA THR A 8 51.44 -40.07 24.06
C THR A 8 50.40 -39.70 22.99
N ARG A 9 49.60 -40.65 22.57
CA ARG A 9 48.47 -40.41 21.68
C ARG A 9 47.25 -40.06 22.54
N ILE A 10 46.79 -38.83 22.44
CA ILE A 10 45.50 -38.41 23.03
C ILE A 10 44.42 -38.72 21.99
N ALA A 11 43.52 -39.63 22.33
CA ALA A 11 42.34 -39.93 21.55
C ALA A 11 41.26 -38.89 21.88
N SER A 12 40.97 -38.00 20.96
CA SER A 12 39.86 -37.07 21.10
C SER A 12 38.55 -37.76 20.69
N PHE A 13 37.68 -38.01 21.67
CA PHE A 13 36.29 -38.38 21.42
C PHE A 13 35.49 -37.14 21.01
N VAL A 14 35.11 -37.10 19.77
CA VAL A 14 34.12 -36.08 19.28
C VAL A 14 32.73 -36.68 19.51
N ALA A 15 32.04 -36.18 20.53
CA ALA A 15 30.63 -36.46 20.73
C ALA A 15 29.81 -35.59 19.77
N ALA A 16 29.24 -36.21 18.75
CA ALA A 16 28.30 -35.57 17.86
C ALA A 16 26.93 -35.42 18.58
N VAL A 17 26.62 -34.22 19.05
CA VAL A 17 25.28 -33.87 19.53
C VAL A 17 24.41 -33.59 18.32
N ALA A 18 23.55 -34.52 17.93
CA ALA A 18 22.52 -34.33 16.93
C ALA A 18 21.40 -33.48 17.54
N LEU A 19 21.41 -32.18 17.23
CA LEU A 19 20.27 -31.28 17.48
C LEU A 19 19.17 -31.62 16.47
N PHE A 20 18.18 -32.38 16.90
CA PHE A 20 16.91 -32.51 16.19
C PHE A 20 16.16 -31.19 16.33
N THR A 21 16.28 -30.27 15.37
CA THR A 21 15.36 -29.15 15.20
C THR A 21 14.02 -29.73 14.77
N GLN A 22 13.09 -29.84 15.70
CA GLN A 22 11.69 -30.09 15.37
C GLN A 22 11.15 -28.87 14.64
N ILE A 23 11.12 -28.95 13.31
CA ILE A 23 10.37 -28.03 12.48
C ILE A 23 8.90 -28.41 12.67
N SER A 24 8.25 -27.76 13.63
CA SER A 24 6.78 -27.81 13.71
C SER A 24 6.27 -27.16 12.43
N PRO A 25 5.44 -27.82 11.61
CA PRO A 25 4.74 -27.15 10.53
C PRO A 25 3.82 -26.11 11.21
N VAL A 26 4.15 -24.84 11.07
CA VAL A 26 3.19 -23.77 11.28
C VAL A 26 2.11 -24.03 10.23
N LEU A 27 1.04 -24.69 10.64
CA LEU A 27 -0.21 -24.66 9.90
C LEU A 27 -0.59 -23.18 9.83
N ALA A 28 -0.23 -22.53 8.73
CA ALA A 28 -0.84 -21.29 8.35
C ALA A 28 -2.34 -21.61 8.22
N THR A 29 -3.07 -21.36 9.30
CA THR A 29 -4.52 -21.24 9.23
C THR A 29 -4.74 -20.05 8.35
N GLY A 30 -4.87 -20.28 7.05
CA GLY A 30 -5.39 -19.33 6.10
C GLY A 30 -6.80 -19.00 6.56
N THR A 31 -6.90 -18.06 7.51
CA THR A 31 -8.18 -17.44 7.81
C THR A 31 -8.60 -16.79 6.50
N ASP A 32 -9.78 -17.20 6.03
CA ASP A 32 -10.46 -16.73 4.85
C ASP A 32 -10.56 -15.19 4.88
N ASP A 33 -9.49 -14.52 4.45
CA ASP A 33 -9.30 -13.07 4.54
C ASP A 33 -10.22 -12.34 3.53
N HIS A 34 -10.87 -13.12 2.65
CA HIS A 34 -11.79 -12.61 1.64
C HIS A 34 -13.10 -12.07 2.23
N ASN A 35 -13.46 -12.48 3.43
CA ASN A 35 -14.80 -12.21 3.97
C ASN A 35 -14.87 -11.09 5.02
N ARG A 36 -13.75 -10.45 5.35
CA ARG A 36 -13.74 -9.32 6.30
C ARG A 36 -13.43 -8.01 5.56
N PRO A 37 -14.10 -6.90 5.88
CA PRO A 37 -13.67 -5.59 5.40
C PRO A 37 -12.22 -5.32 5.80
N VAL A 38 -11.48 -4.62 4.94
CA VAL A 38 -10.07 -4.26 5.18
C VAL A 38 -9.91 -2.76 4.99
N ASP A 39 -9.19 -2.14 5.90
CA ASP A 39 -8.78 -0.76 5.83
C ASP A 39 -7.31 -0.69 5.41
N ILE A 40 -7.05 0.09 4.36
CA ILE A 40 -5.72 0.27 3.77
C ILE A 40 -5.38 1.75 3.90
N THR A 41 -4.37 2.09 4.69
CA THR A 41 -3.87 3.46 4.73
C THR A 41 -3.07 3.78 3.48
N PHE A 42 -3.05 5.04 3.08
CA PHE A 42 -2.22 5.48 1.95
C PHE A 42 -1.71 6.90 2.12
N THR A 43 -0.58 7.17 1.48
CA THR A 43 -0.05 8.51 1.23
C THR A 43 0.26 8.63 -0.25
N LYS A 44 -0.22 9.69 -0.91
CA LYS A 44 0.03 9.96 -2.33
C LYS A 44 0.30 11.43 -2.60
N TRP A 45 1.01 11.71 -3.67
CA TRP A 45 1.32 13.07 -4.15
C TRP A 45 1.27 13.14 -5.68
N PRO A 46 0.98 14.33 -6.25
CA PRO A 46 0.97 14.50 -7.70
C PRO A 46 2.39 14.40 -8.27
N VAL A 47 2.55 13.62 -9.33
CA VAL A 47 3.82 13.47 -10.07
C VAL A 47 3.76 14.13 -11.44
N LEU A 48 2.57 14.28 -11.99
CA LEU A 48 2.35 14.98 -13.25
C LEU A 48 1.25 16.02 -13.04
N ALA A 49 1.60 17.28 -13.22
CA ALA A 49 0.60 18.33 -13.35
C ALA A 49 -0.06 18.18 -14.73
N PRO A 50 -1.40 18.10 -14.81
CA PRO A 50 -2.06 18.10 -16.10
C PRO A 50 -1.70 19.38 -16.86
N PRO A 51 -1.34 19.29 -18.16
CA PRO A 51 -1.12 20.47 -18.97
C PRO A 51 -2.41 21.31 -19.02
N ALA A 52 -2.28 22.61 -18.98
CA ALA A 52 -3.42 23.50 -19.10
C ALA A 52 -3.47 24.11 -20.52
N PRO A 53 -4.63 24.04 -21.20
CA PRO A 53 -5.80 23.21 -20.95
C PRO A 53 -5.56 21.75 -21.37
N ALA A 54 -5.84 20.81 -20.48
CA ALA A 54 -5.69 19.39 -20.81
C ALA A 54 -6.97 18.89 -21.49
N PRO A 55 -6.94 18.57 -22.78
CA PRO A 55 -8.14 18.16 -23.49
C PRO A 55 -8.50 16.68 -23.28
N GLN A 56 -7.57 15.88 -22.69
CA GLN A 56 -7.72 14.44 -22.58
C GLN A 56 -7.14 13.88 -21.25
N PRO A 57 -7.71 12.78 -20.73
CA PRO A 57 -7.15 12.05 -19.56
C PRO A 57 -5.71 11.53 -19.85
N PRO A 58 -4.90 11.33 -18.81
CA PRO A 58 -5.22 11.61 -17.42
C PRO A 58 -5.11 13.11 -17.06
N PHE A 59 -6.08 13.64 -16.30
CA PHE A 59 -6.07 15.00 -15.78
C PHE A 59 -5.13 15.19 -14.58
N GLY A 60 -4.48 14.14 -14.13
CA GLY A 60 -3.46 14.12 -13.10
C GLY A 60 -3.03 12.70 -12.82
N LEU A 61 -1.74 12.55 -12.53
CA LEU A 61 -1.15 11.32 -12.05
C LEU A 61 -0.65 11.52 -10.63
N PHE A 62 -0.82 10.50 -9.82
CA PHE A 62 -0.34 10.45 -8.44
C PHE A 62 0.42 9.16 -8.23
N GLU A 63 1.48 9.25 -7.46
CA GLU A 63 2.20 8.10 -6.91
C GLU A 63 2.25 8.18 -5.40
N GLY A 64 2.58 7.07 -4.77
CA GLY A 64 2.66 6.99 -3.34
C GLY A 64 2.86 5.56 -2.86
N PHE A 65 2.45 5.33 -1.64
CA PHE A 65 2.48 4.01 -1.03
C PHE A 65 1.20 3.77 -0.23
N SER A 66 0.85 2.52 -0.12
CA SER A 66 -0.13 2.01 0.82
C SER A 66 0.60 1.49 2.06
N GLY A 67 -0.07 1.54 3.20
CA GLY A 67 0.47 1.13 4.50
C GLY A 67 -0.35 0.00 5.12
N ASP A 68 -0.79 0.22 6.36
CA ASP A 68 -1.54 -0.76 7.13
C ASP A 68 -2.65 -1.41 6.31
N GLY A 69 -2.84 -2.71 6.51
CA GLY A 69 -3.82 -3.52 5.80
C GLY A 69 -3.32 -4.10 4.47
N LEU A 70 -2.57 -3.34 3.68
CA LEU A 70 -2.00 -3.77 2.40
C LEU A 70 -0.77 -2.91 2.06
N PRO A 71 0.42 -3.20 2.63
CA PRO A 71 1.62 -2.42 2.37
C PRO A 71 2.12 -2.63 0.94
N GLY A 72 2.30 -1.53 0.20
CA GLY A 72 2.72 -1.63 -1.20
C GLY A 72 2.85 -0.27 -1.88
N SER A 73 2.94 -0.27 -3.21
CA SER A 73 2.92 0.96 -4.00
C SER A 73 1.49 1.37 -4.35
N PHE A 74 1.30 2.66 -4.53
CA PHE A 74 0.04 3.28 -4.87
C PHE A 74 0.21 4.17 -6.10
N VAL A 75 -0.68 4.00 -7.07
CA VAL A 75 -0.79 4.86 -8.25
C VAL A 75 -2.23 5.32 -8.41
N ALA A 76 -2.44 6.55 -8.86
CA ALA A 76 -3.78 7.01 -9.23
C ALA A 76 -3.75 7.86 -10.49
N GLU A 77 -4.73 7.62 -11.36
CA GLU A 77 -4.97 8.39 -12.57
C GLU A 77 -6.31 9.10 -12.47
N VAL A 78 -6.31 10.41 -12.61
CA VAL A 78 -7.55 11.21 -12.67
C VAL A 78 -8.10 11.16 -14.08
N LEU A 79 -9.23 10.50 -14.27
CA LEU A 79 -9.90 10.34 -15.56
C LEU A 79 -10.81 11.52 -15.87
N TRP A 80 -11.41 12.12 -14.85
CA TRP A 80 -12.28 13.27 -14.96
C TRP A 80 -12.27 14.08 -13.67
N ARG A 81 -12.41 15.40 -13.77
CA ARG A 81 -12.57 16.28 -12.61
C ARG A 81 -13.39 17.51 -12.96
N GLN A 82 -14.13 17.99 -11.97
CA GLN A 82 -14.84 19.26 -11.99
C GLN A 82 -14.34 20.13 -10.83
N LEU A 83 -13.78 21.27 -11.15
CA LEU A 83 -13.32 22.23 -10.14
C LEU A 83 -14.43 23.24 -9.84
N SER A 84 -14.55 23.65 -8.59
CA SER A 84 -15.34 24.80 -8.18
C SER A 84 -14.61 26.09 -8.53
N LEU A 85 -15.31 27.21 -8.46
CA LEU A 85 -14.72 28.54 -8.60
C LEU A 85 -13.61 28.82 -7.56
N ASN A 86 -13.67 28.16 -6.40
CA ASN A 86 -12.69 28.28 -5.32
C ASN A 86 -11.57 27.23 -5.43
N GLY A 87 -11.49 26.48 -6.54
CA GLY A 87 -10.42 25.54 -6.83
C GLY A 87 -10.48 24.20 -6.08
N HIS A 88 -11.53 23.91 -5.30
CA HIS A 88 -11.71 22.57 -4.76
C HIS A 88 -12.40 21.65 -5.78
N VAL A 89 -12.28 20.35 -5.58
CA VAL A 89 -12.76 19.34 -6.53
C VAL A 89 -14.20 18.97 -6.19
N ASN A 90 -15.18 19.53 -6.91
CA ASN A 90 -16.59 19.18 -6.74
C ASN A 90 -16.91 17.78 -7.20
N GLY A 91 -16.24 17.31 -8.24
CA GLY A 91 -16.40 15.97 -8.80
C GLY A 91 -15.08 15.43 -9.32
N LEU A 92 -14.86 14.15 -9.11
CA LEU A 92 -13.66 13.42 -9.51
C LEU A 92 -14.05 12.00 -9.90
N GLU A 93 -13.46 11.54 -10.99
CA GLU A 93 -13.39 10.11 -11.32
C GLU A 93 -11.90 9.75 -11.48
N ALA A 94 -11.48 8.68 -10.84
CA ALA A 94 -10.11 8.23 -10.90
C ALA A 94 -9.99 6.72 -10.85
N MET A 95 -8.92 6.22 -11.47
CA MET A 95 -8.46 4.85 -11.33
C MET A 95 -7.41 4.80 -10.22
N TYR A 96 -7.61 3.92 -9.25
CA TYR A 96 -6.65 3.63 -8.20
C TYR A 96 -6.05 2.25 -8.43
N GLU A 97 -4.75 2.16 -8.32
CA GLU A 97 -4.00 0.90 -8.35
C GLU A 97 -3.20 0.78 -7.07
N VAL A 98 -3.40 -0.32 -6.37
CA VAL A 98 -2.62 -0.72 -5.19
C VAL A 98 -1.90 -2.01 -5.54
N VAL A 99 -0.58 -2.03 -5.38
CA VAL A 99 0.27 -3.17 -5.74
C VAL A 99 0.93 -3.74 -4.49
N ASP A 100 0.50 -4.94 -4.09
CA ASP A 100 1.03 -5.72 -2.97
C ASP A 100 0.96 -7.22 -3.30
N GLY A 101 1.82 -7.68 -4.21
CA GLY A 101 1.85 -9.10 -4.61
C GLY A 101 0.47 -9.62 -5.03
N ASP A 102 0.04 -10.71 -4.39
CA ASP A 102 -1.23 -11.38 -4.71
C ASP A 102 -2.48 -10.60 -4.32
N ARG A 103 -2.33 -9.53 -3.52
CA ARG A 103 -3.44 -8.68 -3.08
C ARG A 103 -3.55 -7.37 -3.85
N SER A 104 -2.86 -7.29 -4.98
CA SER A 104 -2.94 -6.13 -5.88
C SER A 104 -4.35 -5.99 -6.47
N PHE A 105 -4.82 -4.75 -6.60
CA PHE A 105 -6.11 -4.47 -7.21
C PHE A 105 -6.15 -3.13 -7.94
N THR A 106 -7.12 -3.01 -8.85
CA THR A 106 -7.46 -1.76 -9.53
C THR A 106 -8.91 -1.42 -9.24
N ALA A 107 -9.18 -0.17 -8.82
CA ALA A 107 -10.51 0.31 -8.48
C ALA A 107 -10.87 1.59 -9.25
N LEU A 108 -12.10 1.67 -9.73
CA LEU A 108 -12.70 2.91 -10.25
C LEU A 108 -13.46 3.59 -9.12
N ILE A 109 -13.12 4.85 -8.85
CA ILE A 109 -13.68 5.62 -7.75
C ILE A 109 -14.20 6.97 -8.21
N ARG A 110 -15.23 7.48 -7.54
CA ARG A 110 -15.88 8.76 -7.82
C ARG A 110 -16.20 9.50 -6.53
N GLY A 111 -16.14 10.82 -6.56
CA GLY A 111 -16.49 11.66 -5.43
C GLY A 111 -15.89 13.06 -5.55
N GLY A 112 -15.54 13.67 -4.41
CA GLY A 112 -14.98 15.01 -4.41
C GLY A 112 -14.29 15.36 -3.10
N SER A 113 -13.88 16.62 -3.00
CA SER A 113 -13.30 17.18 -1.78
C SER A 113 -13.90 18.55 -1.48
N ASN A 114 -13.87 18.93 -0.21
CA ASN A 114 -14.27 20.26 0.22
C ASN A 114 -13.10 21.27 0.14
N ALA A 115 -13.39 22.53 0.43
CA ALA A 115 -12.38 23.60 0.43
C ALA A 115 -11.25 23.38 1.45
N ALA A 116 -11.51 22.67 2.55
CA ALA A 116 -10.51 22.33 3.55
C ALA A 116 -9.59 21.17 3.10
N GLY A 117 -9.87 20.54 1.94
CA GLY A 117 -9.08 19.46 1.39
C GLY A 117 -9.45 18.07 1.91
N ALA A 118 -10.51 17.96 2.73
CA ALA A 118 -11.08 16.67 3.08
C ALA A 118 -11.90 16.12 1.92
N GLY A 119 -11.68 14.86 1.56
CA GLY A 119 -12.36 14.22 0.44
C GLY A 119 -12.95 12.86 0.78
N ARG A 120 -13.99 12.52 0.03
CA ARG A 120 -14.64 11.22 0.07
C ARG A 120 -14.95 10.75 -1.33
N LEU A 121 -14.55 9.51 -1.63
CA LEU A 121 -14.79 8.86 -2.90
C LEU A 121 -15.39 7.47 -2.63
N GLU A 122 -16.18 6.99 -3.57
CA GLU A 122 -16.80 5.67 -3.52
C GLU A 122 -16.64 4.98 -4.87
N GLY A 123 -16.56 3.65 -4.87
CA GLY A 123 -16.38 2.93 -6.11
C GLY A 123 -16.38 1.42 -5.95
N VAL A 124 -15.75 0.77 -6.91
CA VAL A 124 -15.70 -0.68 -7.02
C VAL A 124 -14.33 -1.14 -7.52
N ILE A 125 -13.85 -2.27 -7.02
CA ILE A 125 -12.68 -2.95 -7.54
C ILE A 125 -13.03 -3.58 -8.88
N LEU A 126 -12.34 -3.18 -9.93
CA LEU A 126 -12.56 -3.69 -11.29
C LEU A 126 -11.78 -4.97 -11.56
N ALA A 127 -10.59 -5.11 -10.97
CA ALA A 127 -9.70 -6.24 -11.23
C ALA A 127 -8.77 -6.50 -10.05
N GLY A 128 -8.27 -7.73 -9.96
CA GLY A 128 -7.33 -8.18 -8.95
C GLY A 128 -8.01 -8.65 -7.66
N TRP A 129 -7.32 -8.45 -6.55
CA TRP A 129 -7.81 -8.88 -5.24
C TRP A 129 -9.16 -8.24 -4.91
N ARG A 130 -10.14 -9.07 -4.56
CA ARG A 130 -11.54 -8.67 -4.26
C ARG A 130 -12.25 -7.96 -5.40
N ALA A 131 -12.04 -8.36 -6.65
CA ALA A 131 -12.78 -7.83 -7.78
C ALA A 131 -14.30 -7.84 -7.52
N GLY A 132 -14.99 -6.76 -7.86
CA GLY A 132 -16.42 -6.54 -7.56
C GLY A 132 -16.72 -5.97 -6.16
N ALA A 133 -15.78 -5.98 -5.22
CA ALA A 133 -15.98 -5.39 -3.91
C ALA A 133 -16.16 -3.86 -3.98
N ARG A 134 -17.01 -3.33 -3.11
CA ARG A 134 -17.16 -1.88 -2.94
C ARG A 134 -15.96 -1.30 -2.21
N VAL A 135 -15.54 -0.11 -2.61
CA VAL A 135 -14.52 0.67 -1.93
C VAL A 135 -15.06 2.05 -1.53
N GLN A 136 -14.61 2.53 -0.38
CA GLN A 136 -14.83 3.88 0.07
C GLN A 136 -13.46 4.46 0.44
N VAL A 137 -13.17 5.68 -0.03
CA VAL A 137 -11.92 6.37 0.24
C VAL A 137 -12.21 7.64 1.00
N VAL A 138 -11.56 7.84 2.11
CA VAL A 138 -11.53 9.10 2.84
C VAL A 138 -10.11 9.62 2.88
N PHE A 139 -9.93 10.92 2.67
CA PHE A 139 -8.60 11.51 2.67
C PHE A 139 -8.60 12.96 3.13
N GLN A 140 -7.43 13.43 3.53
CA GLN A 140 -7.14 14.82 3.83
C GLN A 140 -5.92 15.27 3.00
N ARG A 141 -6.01 16.49 2.46
CA ARG A 141 -4.91 17.16 1.76
C ARG A 141 -4.02 17.88 2.75
N TYR A 142 -2.71 17.74 2.58
CA TYR A 142 -1.66 18.43 3.34
C TYR A 142 -0.61 19.04 2.42
N LEU A 143 0.27 19.85 2.99
CA LEU A 143 1.57 20.18 2.43
C LEU A 143 2.63 19.36 3.15
N ALA A 144 3.44 18.59 2.42
CA ALA A 144 4.52 17.81 3.00
C ALA A 144 5.62 18.74 3.51
N ILE A 145 5.87 18.71 4.83
CA ILE A 145 6.88 19.52 5.51
C ILE A 145 7.90 18.56 6.13
N ALA A 146 9.19 18.89 6.00
CA ALA A 146 10.26 18.08 6.56
C ALA A 146 10.06 17.88 8.08
N GLY A 147 10.08 16.63 8.54
CA GLY A 147 9.90 16.26 9.95
C GLY A 147 8.48 16.33 10.48
N ALA A 148 7.47 16.73 9.66
CA ALA A 148 6.08 16.63 10.05
C ALA A 148 5.60 15.17 10.02
N PRO A 149 4.69 14.76 10.93
CA PRO A 149 4.15 13.40 10.92
C PRO A 149 3.23 13.15 9.72
N SER A 150 2.54 14.19 9.24
CA SER A 150 1.68 14.08 8.06
C SER A 150 2.51 14.00 6.77
N CYS A 151 2.06 13.16 5.85
CA CYS A 151 2.72 12.92 4.56
C CYS A 151 4.16 12.40 4.68
N ALA A 152 4.42 11.57 5.66
CA ALA A 152 5.70 10.89 5.79
C ALA A 152 6.04 10.15 4.49
N GLY A 153 7.27 10.36 3.97
CA GLY A 153 7.73 9.76 2.71
C GLY A 153 7.35 10.54 1.43
N ALA A 154 6.43 11.50 1.49
CA ALA A 154 6.16 12.37 0.35
C ALA A 154 7.32 13.38 0.14
N PRO A 155 7.58 13.82 -1.11
CA PRO A 155 8.60 14.84 -1.37
C PRO A 155 8.25 16.15 -0.64
N VAL A 156 9.24 16.73 0.04
CA VAL A 156 9.08 17.98 0.79
C VAL A 156 8.58 19.10 -0.13
N ASN A 157 7.70 19.96 0.40
CA ASN A 157 7.05 21.06 -0.31
C ASN A 157 6.12 20.63 -1.45
N LYS A 158 5.72 19.35 -1.49
CA LYS A 158 4.66 18.87 -2.38
C LYS A 158 3.32 18.83 -1.66
N THR A 159 2.25 19.11 -2.39
CA THR A 159 0.90 18.72 -1.93
C THR A 159 0.83 17.22 -1.83
N CYS A 160 0.29 16.71 -0.75
CA CYS A 160 0.10 15.30 -0.52
C CYS A 160 -1.29 15.02 0.04
N PHE A 161 -1.70 13.78 -0.02
CA PHE A 161 -2.99 13.30 0.46
C PHE A 161 -2.76 12.05 1.28
N GLU A 162 -3.23 12.06 2.51
CA GLU A 162 -3.26 10.87 3.37
C GLU A 162 -4.69 10.44 3.59
N GLY A 163 -4.89 9.15 3.69
CA GLY A 163 -6.22 8.64 3.88
C GLY A 163 -6.30 7.14 4.07
N THR A 164 -7.53 6.65 3.99
CA THR A 164 -7.85 5.24 4.13
C THR A 164 -8.77 4.81 3.00
N ILE A 165 -8.48 3.64 2.44
CA ILE A 165 -9.32 2.90 1.52
C ILE A 165 -10.00 1.80 2.32
N HIS A 166 -11.31 1.91 2.50
CA HIS A 166 -12.13 0.86 3.09
C HIS A 166 -12.59 -0.08 2.00
N VAL A 167 -12.09 -1.31 2.00
CA VAL A 167 -12.46 -2.35 1.05
C VAL A 167 -13.50 -3.25 1.68
N GLY A 168 -14.69 -3.32 1.07
CA GLY A 168 -15.77 -4.20 1.49
C GLY A 168 -15.48 -5.69 1.25
N ARG A 169 -16.46 -6.51 1.53
CA ARG A 169 -16.42 -7.93 1.17
C ARG A 169 -16.46 -8.10 -0.34
N ALA A 170 -15.80 -9.14 -0.84
CA ALA A 170 -16.02 -9.56 -2.21
C ALA A 170 -17.50 -10.00 -2.39
N PRO A 171 -18.09 -9.82 -3.58
CA PRO A 171 -19.39 -10.43 -3.89
C PRO A 171 -19.31 -11.95 -3.68
N GLU A 172 -20.38 -12.53 -3.16
CA GLU A 172 -20.56 -13.99 -3.15
C GLU A 172 -20.97 -14.41 -4.58
N ASP A 173 -20.25 -15.37 -5.16
CA ASP A 173 -20.56 -15.95 -6.48
C ASP A 173 -21.81 -16.83 -6.42
#